data_c3f975b1fd2b30c1089f279038fc42c8
#
_entry.id   c3f975b1fd2b30c1089f279038fc42c8
#
_cell.length_a   1.000
_cell.length_b   1.000
_cell.length_c   1.000
_cell.angle_alpha   90.00
_cell.angle_beta   90.00
_cell.angle_gamma   90.00
#
_symmetry.space_group_name_H-M   'P 1'
#
loop_
_entity.id
_entity.type
_entity.pdbx_description
1 polymer ?
#
loop_
_entity_poly.entity_id
_entity_poly.type
_entity_poly.pdbx_seq_one_letter_code
_entity_poly.pdbx_strand_id
1 'polypeptide(L)'
;MRVFLDKKFLFVIMLFVSCNQASENKTEEIKDSREFIEAIYEVPIKFEEDYISKYNLDDWSELKFVESYILILANSISGYLENDSEYLSDTLNSLSNYSSRISNSEFQLYNERPEIKGRFKLLNIQIQKTKLNIEDWTKEKGLEELNKIFVFYNYSIETIKSILDDSLIN
;
A
#
# COMPACT_ATOMS: atom_id res chain seq x y z
N MET A 1 17.99 18.59 -62.58
CA MET A 1 18.84 18.13 -61.47
C MET A 1 18.00 17.17 -60.60
N ARG A 2 18.17 15.83 -60.79
CA ARG A 2 17.45 14.82 -60.05
C ARG A 2 18.28 14.43 -58.84
N VAL A 3 17.77 14.74 -57.65
CA VAL A 3 18.41 14.33 -56.39
C VAL A 3 18.05 12.86 -56.17
N PHE A 4 19.05 11.97 -56.33
CA PHE A 4 18.90 10.57 -55.90
C PHE A 4 18.94 10.54 -54.37
N LEU A 5 17.75 10.46 -53.74
CA LEU A 5 17.69 10.16 -52.30
C LEU A 5 18.04 8.69 -52.10
N ASP A 6 19.19 8.46 -51.50
CA ASP A 6 19.75 7.15 -51.26
C ASP A 6 18.81 6.39 -50.30
N LYS A 7 18.31 5.20 -50.68
CA LYS A 7 17.41 4.36 -49.87
C LYS A 7 17.93 4.07 -48.49
N LYS A 8 19.26 4.12 -48.29
CA LYS A 8 19.91 3.93 -47.00
C LYS A 8 19.67 5.09 -46.03
N PHE A 9 19.48 6.32 -46.54
CA PHE A 9 19.20 7.50 -45.71
C PHE A 9 17.76 7.47 -45.14
N LEU A 10 16.82 6.94 -45.90
CA LEU A 10 15.44 6.79 -45.45
C LEU A 10 15.32 5.76 -44.29
N PHE A 11 16.16 4.73 -44.30
CA PHE A 11 16.17 3.71 -43.23
C PHE A 11 16.71 4.22 -41.90
N VAL A 12 17.70 5.12 -41.95
CA VAL A 12 18.28 5.77 -40.75
C VAL A 12 17.25 6.73 -40.12
N ILE A 13 16.48 7.47 -40.91
CA ILE A 13 15.45 8.37 -40.38
C ILE A 13 14.30 7.56 -39.71
N MET A 14 13.91 6.40 -40.25
CA MET A 14 12.92 5.55 -39.62
C MET A 14 13.36 4.99 -38.27
N LEU A 15 14.65 4.68 -38.09
CA LEU A 15 15.18 4.21 -36.81
C LEU A 15 15.18 5.29 -35.73
N PHE A 16 15.41 6.55 -36.09
CA PHE A 16 15.36 7.66 -35.11
C PHE A 16 13.93 8.03 -34.69
N VAL A 17 12.95 7.92 -35.58
CA VAL A 17 11.53 8.15 -35.25
C VAL A 17 10.99 7.05 -34.35
N SER A 18 11.41 5.78 -34.57
CA SER A 18 11.00 4.66 -33.71
C SER A 18 11.55 4.75 -32.28
N CYS A 19 12.78 5.26 -32.10
CA CYS A 19 13.34 5.46 -30.75
C CYS A 19 12.65 6.58 -29.98
N ASN A 20 12.22 7.66 -30.63
CA ASN A 20 11.52 8.74 -29.92
C ASN A 20 10.11 8.33 -29.49
N GLN A 21 9.36 7.55 -30.30
CA GLN A 21 8.04 7.08 -29.89
C GLN A 21 8.08 6.13 -28.70
N ALA A 22 9.10 5.26 -28.61
CA ALA A 22 9.26 4.37 -27.46
C ALA A 22 9.61 5.14 -26.14
N SER A 23 10.31 6.27 -26.25
CA SER A 23 10.64 7.13 -25.11
C SER A 23 9.44 7.95 -24.63
N GLU A 24 8.64 8.50 -25.54
CA GLU A 24 7.45 9.28 -25.19
C GLU A 24 6.37 8.40 -24.56
N ASN A 25 6.08 7.21 -25.11
CA ASN A 25 5.10 6.30 -24.54
C ASN A 25 5.47 5.85 -23.12
N LYS A 26 6.75 5.60 -22.84
CA LYS A 26 7.21 5.20 -21.51
C LYS A 26 7.12 6.35 -20.49
N THR A 27 7.30 7.58 -20.94
CA THR A 27 7.19 8.78 -20.09
C THR A 27 5.73 9.12 -19.78
N GLU A 28 4.82 8.93 -20.74
CA GLU A 28 3.38 9.10 -20.54
C GLU A 28 2.82 8.03 -19.61
N GLU A 29 3.21 6.76 -19.77
CA GLU A 29 2.77 5.64 -18.91
C GLU A 29 3.20 5.84 -17.45
N ILE A 30 4.43 6.33 -17.21
CA ILE A 30 4.94 6.64 -15.86
C ILE A 30 4.20 7.83 -15.25
N LYS A 31 3.86 8.84 -16.05
CA LYS A 31 3.14 10.03 -15.59
C LYS A 31 1.69 9.67 -15.22
N ASP A 32 1.03 8.89 -16.05
CA ASP A 32 -0.34 8.40 -15.83
C ASP A 32 -0.40 7.52 -14.57
N SER A 33 0.58 6.64 -14.38
CA SER A 33 0.69 5.81 -13.18
C SER A 33 0.85 6.62 -11.90
N ARG A 34 1.64 7.70 -11.90
CA ARG A 34 1.81 8.59 -10.74
C ARG A 34 0.54 9.36 -10.42
N GLU A 35 -0.13 9.90 -11.43
CA GLU A 35 -1.39 10.61 -11.27
C GLU A 35 -2.50 9.69 -10.74
N PHE A 36 -2.51 8.43 -11.17
CA PHE A 36 -3.42 7.40 -10.68
C PHE A 36 -3.13 7.02 -9.20
N ILE A 37 -1.86 6.90 -8.79
CA ILE A 37 -1.48 6.66 -7.40
C ILE A 37 -1.94 7.81 -6.50
N GLU A 38 -1.71 9.06 -6.90
CA GLU A 38 -2.13 10.24 -6.13
C GLU A 38 -3.66 10.32 -5.97
N ALA A 39 -4.42 9.81 -6.95
CA ALA A 39 -5.87 9.86 -6.96
C ALA A 39 -6.56 8.81 -6.06
N ILE A 40 -5.92 7.66 -5.80
CA ILE A 40 -6.52 6.55 -5.05
C ILE A 40 -5.74 6.12 -3.82
N TYR A 41 -4.61 6.75 -3.55
CA TYR A 41 -3.74 6.39 -2.46
C TYR A 41 -4.20 7.02 -1.14
N GLU A 42 -4.74 6.19 -0.25
CA GLU A 42 -5.03 6.57 1.13
C GLU A 42 -3.73 6.67 1.93
N VAL A 43 -3.46 7.82 2.53
CA VAL A 43 -2.25 8.01 3.36
C VAL A 43 -2.45 7.29 4.70
N PRO A 44 -1.57 6.34 5.08
CA PRO A 44 -1.65 5.68 6.36
C PRO A 44 -1.50 6.66 7.52
N ILE A 45 -2.40 6.59 8.49
CA ILE A 45 -2.32 7.37 9.73
C ILE A 45 -1.19 6.80 10.60
N LYS A 46 -0.28 7.66 11.04
CA LYS A 46 0.71 7.27 12.03
C LYS A 46 0.07 7.24 13.42
N PHE A 47 0.36 6.17 14.16
CA PHE A 47 -0.01 6.10 15.55
C PHE A 47 1.05 6.85 16.35
N GLU A 48 0.71 8.02 16.86
CA GLU A 48 1.65 8.93 17.52
C GLU A 48 2.23 8.31 18.79
N GLU A 49 3.54 8.45 18.99
CA GLU A 49 4.22 7.98 20.21
C GLU A 49 3.61 8.57 21.49
N ASP A 50 3.02 9.76 21.39
CA ASP A 50 2.30 10.42 22.49
C ASP A 50 1.14 9.59 23.01
N TYR A 51 0.42 8.83 22.17
CA TYR A 51 -0.66 7.94 22.62
C TYR A 51 -0.12 6.80 23.48
N ILE A 52 1.04 6.25 23.15
CA ILE A 52 1.67 5.15 23.89
C ILE A 52 2.08 5.62 25.27
N SER A 53 2.73 6.78 25.39
CA SER A 53 3.17 7.35 26.66
C SER A 53 2.01 7.85 27.50
N LYS A 54 1.01 8.49 26.89
CA LYS A 54 -0.16 9.06 27.55
C LYS A 54 -1.03 8.00 28.26
N TYR A 55 -1.12 6.80 27.70
CA TYR A 55 -2.01 5.74 28.22
C TYR A 55 -1.26 4.60 28.90
N ASN A 56 0.06 4.72 29.07
CA ASN A 56 0.91 3.71 29.73
C ASN A 56 0.69 2.29 29.16
N LEU A 57 0.66 2.17 27.85
CA LEU A 57 0.29 0.95 27.15
C LEU A 57 1.55 0.12 26.88
N ASP A 58 1.89 -0.78 27.78
CA ASP A 58 3.13 -1.56 27.74
C ASP A 58 3.20 -2.57 26.58
N ASP A 59 2.09 -2.91 25.94
CA ASP A 59 2.01 -3.98 24.94
C ASP A 59 1.53 -3.53 23.55
N TRP A 60 2.16 -2.50 23.00
CA TRP A 60 1.90 -2.01 21.62
C TRP A 60 2.85 -2.56 20.57
N SER A 61 3.64 -3.56 20.90
CA SER A 61 4.63 -4.11 19.99
C SER A 61 4.02 -4.59 18.67
N GLU A 62 2.91 -5.33 18.74
CA GLU A 62 2.22 -5.80 17.54
C GLU A 62 1.67 -4.66 16.69
N LEU A 63 1.11 -3.61 17.30
CA LEU A 63 0.59 -2.46 16.56
C LEU A 63 1.73 -1.69 15.89
N LYS A 64 2.86 -1.50 16.55
CA LYS A 64 4.05 -0.88 15.95
C LYS A 64 4.56 -1.67 14.74
N PHE A 65 4.54 -3.00 14.81
CA PHE A 65 4.90 -3.84 13.66
C PHE A 65 3.90 -3.70 12.53
N VAL A 66 2.58 -3.71 12.81
CA VAL A 66 1.56 -3.48 11.79
C VAL A 66 1.77 -2.12 11.13
N GLU A 67 1.97 -1.05 11.89
CA GLU A 67 2.25 0.29 11.38
C GLU A 67 3.49 0.31 10.48
N SER A 68 4.60 -0.30 10.95
CA SER A 68 5.84 -0.36 10.18
C SER A 68 5.64 -1.06 8.83
N TYR A 69 4.94 -2.20 8.80
CA TYR A 69 4.67 -2.92 7.55
C TYR A 69 3.64 -2.22 6.66
N ILE A 70 2.70 -1.45 7.20
CA ILE A 70 1.83 -0.56 6.42
C ILE A 70 2.64 0.52 5.72
N LEU A 71 3.61 1.14 6.40
CA LEU A 71 4.51 2.14 5.79
C LEU A 71 5.44 1.52 4.74
N ILE A 72 5.94 0.31 4.98
CA ILE A 72 6.72 -0.45 4.00
C ILE A 72 5.85 -0.76 2.78
N LEU A 73 4.62 -1.22 2.97
CA LEU A 73 3.66 -1.48 1.90
C LEU A 73 3.41 -0.22 1.06
N ALA A 74 3.20 0.92 1.72
CA ALA A 74 3.02 2.21 1.06
C ALA A 74 4.21 2.54 0.13
N ASN A 75 5.43 2.32 0.61
CA ASN A 75 6.64 2.57 -0.18
C ASN A 75 6.87 1.55 -1.30
N SER A 76 6.31 0.34 -1.19
CA SER A 76 6.48 -0.72 -2.19
C SER A 76 5.54 -0.61 -3.40
N ILE A 77 4.56 0.30 -3.37
CA ILE A 77 3.59 0.46 -4.47
C ILE A 77 4.27 0.84 -5.78
N SER A 78 5.30 1.69 -5.74
CA SER A 78 6.06 2.06 -6.93
C SER A 78 6.72 0.84 -7.59
N GLY A 79 7.36 -0.03 -6.80
CA GLY A 79 7.93 -1.29 -7.27
C GLY A 79 6.88 -2.22 -7.88
N TYR A 80 5.73 -2.35 -7.23
CA TYR A 80 4.61 -3.13 -7.77
C TYR A 80 4.17 -2.65 -9.16
N LEU A 81 4.10 -1.34 -9.39
CA LEU A 81 3.78 -0.79 -10.70
C LEU A 81 4.85 -1.09 -11.75
N GLU A 82 6.10 -1.22 -11.34
CA GLU A 82 7.26 -1.56 -12.18
C GLU A 82 7.44 -3.09 -12.39
N ASN A 83 6.48 -3.93 -11.94
CA ASN A 83 6.50 -5.40 -11.96
C ASN A 83 7.51 -6.05 -11.00
N ASP A 84 7.90 -5.37 -9.93
CA ASP A 84 8.64 -5.95 -8.80
C ASP A 84 7.63 -6.36 -7.71
N SER A 85 7.15 -7.60 -7.79
CA SER A 85 6.10 -8.13 -6.90
C SER A 85 6.64 -8.98 -5.74
N GLU A 86 7.90 -9.41 -5.78
CA GLU A 86 8.46 -10.30 -4.75
C GLU A 86 8.44 -9.65 -3.37
N TYR A 87 8.94 -8.43 -3.28
CA TYR A 87 8.97 -7.66 -2.03
C TYR A 87 7.54 -7.35 -1.50
N LEU A 88 6.59 -7.15 -2.39
CA LEU A 88 5.19 -6.92 -2.03
C LEU A 88 4.57 -8.15 -1.35
N SER A 89 4.82 -9.34 -1.87
CA SER A 89 4.31 -10.60 -1.31
C SER A 89 4.82 -10.83 0.12
N ASP A 90 6.11 -10.62 0.37
CA ASP A 90 6.71 -10.74 1.70
C ASP A 90 6.17 -9.70 2.68
N THR A 91 5.96 -8.47 2.23
CA THR A 91 5.36 -7.40 3.03
C THR A 91 3.93 -7.77 3.44
N LEU A 92 3.10 -8.25 2.51
CA LEU A 92 1.73 -8.69 2.80
C LEU A 92 1.69 -9.91 3.75
N ASN A 93 2.64 -10.84 3.63
CA ASN A 93 2.79 -11.97 4.54
C ASN A 93 3.05 -11.49 5.98
N SER A 94 4.02 -10.62 6.15
CA SER A 94 4.41 -10.07 7.45
C SER A 94 3.27 -9.26 8.08
N LEU A 95 2.65 -8.39 7.30
CA LEU A 95 1.51 -7.58 7.72
C LEU A 95 0.33 -8.46 8.18
N SER A 96 0.02 -9.54 7.44
CA SER A 96 -1.00 -10.50 7.84
C SER A 96 -0.70 -11.17 9.17
N ASN A 97 0.56 -11.59 9.38
CA ASN A 97 0.95 -12.24 10.62
C ASN A 97 0.76 -11.32 11.84
N TYR A 98 1.22 -10.08 11.77
CA TYR A 98 1.07 -9.13 12.88
C TYR A 98 -0.38 -8.69 13.09
N SER A 99 -1.14 -8.43 12.02
CA SER A 99 -2.57 -8.13 12.12
C SER A 99 -3.37 -9.29 12.75
N SER A 100 -3.02 -10.54 12.44
CA SER A 100 -3.60 -11.73 13.08
C SER A 100 -3.28 -11.81 14.57
N ARG A 101 -2.08 -11.45 14.99
CA ARG A 101 -1.70 -11.46 16.41
C ARG A 101 -2.57 -10.50 17.21
N ILE A 102 -2.80 -9.27 16.72
CA ILE A 102 -3.70 -8.32 17.37
C ILE A 102 -5.11 -8.91 17.49
N SER A 103 -5.64 -9.51 16.42
CA SER A 103 -6.98 -10.12 16.41
C SER A 103 -7.13 -11.26 17.42
N ASN A 104 -6.05 -11.98 17.70
CA ASN A 104 -6.00 -13.13 18.61
C ASN A 104 -5.37 -12.81 19.97
N SER A 105 -4.95 -11.56 20.20
CA SER A 105 -4.29 -11.15 21.44
C SER A 105 -5.20 -11.29 22.65
N GLU A 106 -4.63 -11.69 23.79
CA GLU A 106 -5.28 -11.65 25.09
C GLU A 106 -5.03 -10.33 25.82
N PHE A 107 -4.35 -9.37 25.17
CA PHE A 107 -4.10 -8.06 25.73
C PHE A 107 -5.40 -7.40 26.20
N GLN A 108 -5.37 -6.85 27.42
CA GLN A 108 -6.57 -6.41 28.13
C GLN A 108 -7.42 -5.44 27.31
N LEU A 109 -6.79 -4.41 26.70
CA LEU A 109 -7.50 -3.43 25.89
C LEU A 109 -8.25 -4.09 24.72
N TYR A 110 -7.62 -5.05 24.03
CA TYR A 110 -8.24 -5.73 22.90
C TYR A 110 -9.34 -6.71 23.35
N ASN A 111 -9.19 -7.32 24.54
CA ASN A 111 -10.22 -8.22 25.10
C ASN A 111 -11.44 -7.47 25.60
N GLU A 112 -11.23 -6.32 26.25
CA GLU A 112 -12.32 -5.48 26.75
C GLU A 112 -13.02 -4.69 25.65
N ARG A 113 -12.39 -4.57 24.47
CA ARG A 113 -12.86 -3.80 23.32
C ARG A 113 -12.94 -4.67 22.06
N PRO A 114 -14.00 -5.47 21.91
CA PRO A 114 -14.15 -6.39 20.78
C PRO A 114 -14.20 -5.66 19.42
N GLU A 115 -14.56 -4.39 19.39
CA GLU A 115 -14.55 -3.54 18.21
C GLU A 115 -13.13 -3.40 17.63
N ILE A 116 -12.08 -3.28 18.46
CA ILE A 116 -10.69 -3.23 18.01
C ILE A 116 -10.32 -4.55 17.32
N LYS A 117 -10.58 -5.69 17.98
CA LYS A 117 -10.35 -7.01 17.37
C LYS A 117 -11.10 -7.18 16.05
N GLY A 118 -12.34 -6.71 15.99
CA GLY A 118 -13.16 -6.75 14.78
C GLY A 118 -12.53 -5.97 13.63
N ARG A 119 -11.99 -4.77 13.90
CA ARG A 119 -11.29 -3.95 12.88
C ARG A 119 -10.04 -4.63 12.34
N PHE A 120 -9.17 -5.14 13.22
CA PHE A 120 -7.97 -5.87 12.78
C PHE A 120 -8.29 -7.18 12.07
N LYS A 121 -9.38 -7.83 12.40
CA LYS A 121 -9.87 -9.01 11.66
C LYS A 121 -10.26 -8.62 10.23
N LEU A 122 -10.97 -7.50 10.04
CA LEU A 122 -11.33 -6.99 8.71
C LEU A 122 -10.10 -6.60 7.92
N LEU A 123 -9.15 -5.90 8.53
CA LEU A 123 -7.86 -5.58 7.94
C LEU A 123 -7.15 -6.86 7.46
N ASN A 124 -7.05 -7.88 8.32
CA ASN A 124 -6.41 -9.14 7.95
C ASN A 124 -7.12 -9.86 6.80
N ILE A 125 -8.46 -9.86 6.77
CA ILE A 125 -9.23 -10.43 5.66
C ILE A 125 -8.88 -9.72 4.34
N GLN A 126 -8.79 -8.39 4.35
CA GLN A 126 -8.43 -7.62 3.16
C GLN A 126 -6.99 -7.93 2.72
N ILE A 127 -6.03 -8.02 3.66
CA ILE A 127 -4.65 -8.39 3.36
C ILE A 127 -4.59 -9.78 2.69
N GLN A 128 -5.27 -10.77 3.27
CA GLN A 128 -5.31 -12.14 2.71
C GLN A 128 -5.93 -12.16 1.31
N LYS A 129 -7.03 -11.44 1.10
CA LYS A 129 -7.68 -11.32 -0.20
C LYS A 129 -6.71 -10.73 -1.25
N THR A 130 -6.03 -9.65 -0.89
CA THR A 130 -5.06 -8.99 -1.78
C THR A 130 -3.90 -9.92 -2.11
N LYS A 131 -3.30 -10.53 -1.08
CA LYS A 131 -2.19 -11.48 -1.24
C LYS A 131 -2.49 -12.63 -2.18
N LEU A 132 -3.70 -13.22 -2.08
CA LEU A 132 -4.09 -14.38 -2.88
C LEU A 132 -4.34 -14.06 -4.36
N ASN A 133 -4.63 -12.82 -4.69
CA ASN A 133 -5.13 -12.48 -6.02
C ASN A 133 -4.32 -11.37 -6.73
N ILE A 134 -3.33 -10.77 -6.07
CA ILE A 134 -2.65 -9.58 -6.60
C ILE A 134 -1.91 -9.84 -7.92
N GLU A 135 -1.44 -11.07 -8.12
CA GLU A 135 -0.74 -11.48 -9.34
C GLU A 135 -1.71 -11.67 -10.53
N ASP A 136 -2.97 -12.03 -10.23
CA ASP A 136 -4.01 -12.28 -11.23
C ASP A 136 -4.78 -11.02 -11.62
N TRP A 137 -4.64 -9.94 -10.87
CA TRP A 137 -5.37 -8.69 -11.10
C TRP A 137 -4.65 -7.76 -12.09
N THR A 138 -5.43 -6.91 -12.77
CA THR A 138 -4.85 -5.75 -13.44
C THR A 138 -4.19 -4.82 -12.43
N LYS A 139 -3.24 -3.99 -12.88
CA LYS A 139 -2.55 -3.03 -12.01
C LYS A 139 -3.53 -2.10 -11.30
N GLU A 140 -4.53 -1.59 -12.00
CA GLU A 140 -5.57 -0.72 -11.43
C GLU A 140 -6.34 -1.44 -10.33
N LYS A 141 -6.74 -2.69 -10.56
CA LYS A 141 -7.44 -3.49 -9.56
C LYS A 141 -6.55 -3.80 -8.37
N GLY A 142 -5.29 -4.12 -8.61
CA GLY A 142 -4.30 -4.34 -7.56
C GLY A 142 -4.12 -3.11 -6.67
N LEU A 143 -3.98 -1.91 -7.25
CA LEU A 143 -3.88 -0.65 -6.53
C LEU A 143 -5.15 -0.34 -5.71
N GLU A 144 -6.33 -0.54 -6.29
CA GLU A 144 -7.60 -0.37 -5.57
C GLU A 144 -7.65 -1.25 -4.30
N GLU A 145 -7.25 -2.51 -4.42
CA GLU A 145 -7.30 -3.46 -3.31
C GLU A 145 -6.17 -3.20 -2.28
N LEU A 146 -5.00 -2.73 -2.71
CA LEU A 146 -3.95 -2.24 -1.81
C LEU A 146 -4.42 -1.00 -1.03
N ASN A 147 -5.07 -0.04 -1.72
CA ASN A 147 -5.64 1.13 -1.07
C ASN A 147 -6.67 0.76 0.02
N LYS A 148 -7.47 -0.28 -0.18
CA LYS A 148 -8.40 -0.78 0.85
C LYS A 148 -7.70 -1.26 2.12
N ILE A 149 -6.47 -1.77 2.02
CA ILE A 149 -5.67 -2.13 3.20
C ILE A 149 -5.40 -0.87 4.05
N PHE A 150 -5.03 0.25 3.42
CA PHE A 150 -4.80 1.51 4.12
C PHE A 150 -6.08 2.07 4.75
N VAL A 151 -7.20 2.00 4.03
CA VAL A 151 -8.51 2.40 4.55
C VAL A 151 -8.87 1.59 5.80
N PHE A 152 -8.76 0.26 5.77
CA PHE A 152 -9.05 -0.58 6.94
C PHE A 152 -8.07 -0.37 8.08
N TYR A 153 -6.80 -0.14 7.77
CA TYR A 153 -5.81 0.22 8.79
C TYR A 153 -6.17 1.55 9.46
N ASN A 154 -6.45 2.60 8.69
CA ASN A 154 -6.82 3.91 9.19
C ASN A 154 -8.06 3.82 10.11
N TYR A 155 -9.10 3.11 9.70
CA TYR A 155 -10.27 2.86 10.56
C TYR A 155 -9.92 2.12 11.85
N SER A 156 -8.94 1.22 11.83
CA SER A 156 -8.48 0.52 13.04
C SER A 156 -7.81 1.49 14.01
N ILE A 157 -6.94 2.35 13.50
CA ILE A 157 -6.24 3.37 14.30
C ILE A 157 -7.20 4.41 14.87
N GLU A 158 -8.14 4.92 14.06
CA GLU A 158 -9.17 5.86 14.51
C GLU A 158 -10.06 5.25 15.61
N THR A 159 -10.40 3.97 15.48
CA THR A 159 -11.17 3.25 16.52
C THR A 159 -10.38 3.19 17.84
N ILE A 160 -9.09 2.89 17.81
CA ILE A 160 -8.24 2.88 19.00
C ILE A 160 -8.17 4.30 19.62
N LYS A 161 -7.88 5.32 18.81
CA LYS A 161 -7.81 6.72 19.26
C LYS A 161 -9.11 7.15 19.94
N SER A 162 -10.26 6.89 19.32
CA SER A 162 -11.56 7.23 19.90
C SER A 162 -11.81 6.54 21.25
N ILE A 163 -11.50 5.25 21.37
CA ILE A 163 -11.67 4.50 22.62
C ILE A 163 -10.76 5.05 23.74
N LEU A 164 -9.51 5.38 23.39
CA LEU A 164 -8.55 5.92 24.35
C LEU A 164 -8.98 7.31 24.81
N ASP A 165 -9.43 8.18 23.91
CA ASP A 165 -9.89 9.52 24.25
C ASP A 165 -11.16 9.49 25.11
N ASP A 166 -12.13 8.60 24.81
CA ASP A 166 -13.33 8.43 25.61
C ASP A 166 -13.04 7.93 27.04
N SER A 167 -11.95 7.15 27.22
CA SER A 167 -11.53 6.67 28.53
C SER A 167 -10.97 7.74 29.46
N LEU A 168 -10.60 8.92 28.94
CA LEU A 168 -10.14 10.06 29.71
C LEU A 168 -11.28 10.95 30.23
N ILE A 169 -12.47 10.81 29.69
CA ILE A 169 -13.62 11.68 30.01
C ILE A 169 -14.45 11.09 31.16
N ASN A 170 -14.25 9.81 31.49
CA ASN A 170 -14.94 9.07 32.55
C ASN A 170 -13.99 8.77 33.72
#